data_fe564b395d47a78d0fc8fdc3c7241c37
#
_entry.id   fe564b395d47a78d0fc8fdc3c7241c37
#
_cell.length_a   1.000
_cell.length_b   1.000
_cell.length_c   1.000
_cell.angle_alpha   90.00
_cell.angle_beta   90.00
_cell.angle_gamma   90.00
#
_symmetry.space_group_name_H-M   'P 1'
#
loop_
_entity.id
_entity.type
_entity.pdbx_description
1 polymer ?
#
loop_
_entity_poly.entity_id
_entity_poly.type
_entity_poly.pdbx_seq_one_letter_code
_entity_poly.pdbx_strand_id
1 'polypeptide(L)'
;MYTIHLKNNKHYLCDENTSLLRAALNNDICLEYSCFEARCRSCRVKVLEGKVQNLQDEKVLTAEEKAEGYVLSCNVVPRSDVVLDVEALHIKLPKSQVTPCKISVVTPISTHILKIVLRLPPKVDFKFLAGQYVDIIKNNDKRSYSISHSKYENNELTLFIRNYEGGLFSNYWFNEAKVNDLLRLEGPLGTFFYRYNEACTDIVLLATGTGIAPIKAILEQLQDNPQQLTNKKIWLLWGGRKKEDLFWEPTCDLPSFSYIPVLTREEEWQGERGYIQEIATKLPINWNTAQVYACGSEQMIQNAQALLIQQGLKEEHFFADIFVAGGNSNKN
;
A
#
# COMPACT_ATOMS: atom_id res chain seq x y z
N MET A 1 -15.22 -15.62 23.07
CA MET A 1 -13.75 -15.44 22.93
C MET A 1 -13.21 -16.71 22.34
N TYR A 2 -12.49 -16.64 21.21
CA TYR A 2 -11.93 -17.78 20.50
C TYR A 2 -10.43 -17.61 20.34
N THR A 3 -9.69 -18.72 20.21
CA THR A 3 -8.26 -18.72 19.98
C THR A 3 -7.98 -18.85 18.48
N ILE A 4 -7.17 -17.96 17.96
CA ILE A 4 -6.73 -17.98 16.55
C ILE A 4 -5.27 -18.40 16.51
N HIS A 5 -4.99 -19.54 15.88
CA HIS A 5 -3.65 -20.11 15.74
C HIS A 5 -3.05 -19.79 14.38
N LEU A 6 -1.76 -19.50 14.35
CA LEU A 6 -0.96 -19.22 13.15
C LEU A 6 0.10 -20.30 12.94
N LYS A 7 0.64 -20.44 11.70
CA LYS A 7 1.66 -21.43 11.34
C LYS A 7 2.92 -21.40 12.21
N ASN A 8 3.38 -20.21 12.61
CA ASN A 8 4.59 -20.04 13.40
C ASN A 8 4.39 -20.21 14.93
N ASN A 9 3.42 -21.03 15.33
CA ASN A 9 3.03 -21.30 16.71
C ASN A 9 2.59 -20.05 17.52
N LYS A 10 2.36 -18.92 16.87
CA LYS A 10 1.73 -17.77 17.50
C LYS A 10 0.22 -17.97 17.56
N HIS A 11 -0.39 -17.38 18.58
CA HIS A 11 -1.84 -17.36 18.70
C HIS A 11 -2.29 -16.06 19.37
N TYR A 12 -3.56 -15.72 19.21
CA TYR A 12 -4.19 -14.56 19.84
C TYR A 12 -5.66 -14.82 20.12
N LEU A 13 -6.22 -14.02 21.02
CA LEU A 13 -7.64 -14.10 21.35
C LEU A 13 -8.45 -13.15 20.48
N CYS A 14 -9.61 -13.61 20.02
CA CYS A 14 -10.54 -12.86 19.20
C CYS A 14 -11.96 -13.04 19.72
N ASP A 15 -12.69 -11.95 19.91
CA ASP A 15 -14.11 -12.03 20.23
C ASP A 15 -14.96 -12.25 18.96
N GLU A 16 -16.23 -12.61 19.16
CA GLU A 16 -17.15 -12.97 18.09
C GLU A 16 -17.58 -11.79 17.17
N ASN A 17 -17.27 -10.55 17.53
CA ASN A 17 -17.66 -9.35 16.80
C ASN A 17 -16.47 -8.59 16.20
N THR A 18 -15.25 -8.97 16.56
CA THR A 18 -14.02 -8.37 16.06
C THR A 18 -13.45 -9.19 14.90
N SER A 19 -13.06 -8.54 13.81
CA SER A 19 -12.41 -9.25 12.70
C SER A 19 -11.08 -9.87 13.12
N LEU A 20 -10.71 -11.00 12.49
CA LEU A 20 -9.45 -11.71 12.79
C LEU A 20 -8.24 -10.79 12.69
N LEU A 21 -8.19 -9.93 11.67
CA LEU A 21 -7.11 -8.96 11.50
C LEU A 21 -7.07 -7.90 12.61
N ARG A 22 -8.23 -7.35 12.98
CA ARG A 22 -8.30 -6.32 14.03
C ARG A 22 -7.86 -6.91 15.37
N ALA A 23 -8.30 -8.13 15.68
CA ALA A 23 -7.89 -8.84 16.89
C ALA A 23 -6.38 -9.14 16.90
N ALA A 24 -5.78 -9.55 15.77
CA ALA A 24 -4.34 -9.75 15.64
C ALA A 24 -3.57 -8.48 16.00
N LEU A 25 -3.92 -7.34 15.38
CA LEU A 25 -3.28 -6.04 15.62
C LEU A 25 -3.46 -5.56 17.06
N ASN A 26 -4.61 -5.79 17.68
CA ASN A 26 -4.86 -5.47 19.08
C ASN A 26 -3.97 -6.31 20.05
N ASN A 27 -3.51 -7.46 19.60
CA ASN A 27 -2.58 -8.34 20.33
C ASN A 27 -1.11 -8.17 19.89
N ASP A 28 -0.75 -7.05 19.25
CA ASP A 28 0.60 -6.78 18.70
C ASP A 28 1.08 -7.86 17.71
N ILE A 29 0.16 -8.58 17.06
CA ILE A 29 0.46 -9.55 16.01
C ILE A 29 0.22 -8.91 14.66
N CYS A 30 1.28 -8.79 13.87
CA CYS A 30 1.22 -8.19 12.55
C CYS A 30 0.89 -9.26 11.49
N LEU A 31 -0.25 -9.13 10.82
CA LEU A 31 -0.62 -9.86 9.61
C LEU A 31 -0.64 -8.89 8.44
N GLU A 32 -0.49 -9.41 7.21
CA GLU A 32 -0.56 -8.56 6.01
C GLU A 32 -1.93 -7.89 5.85
N TYR A 33 -1.92 -6.59 5.57
CA TYR A 33 -3.14 -5.83 5.26
C TYR A 33 -2.85 -4.50 4.55
N SER A 34 -3.87 -3.96 3.89
CA SER A 34 -3.88 -2.60 3.37
C SER A 34 -5.21 -1.90 3.70
N CYS A 35 -6.30 -2.13 2.99
CA CYS A 35 -7.49 -1.27 2.99
C CYS A 35 -8.44 -1.39 4.19
N PHE A 36 -8.46 -2.45 4.96
CA PHE A 36 -9.48 -2.81 5.97
C PHE A 36 -10.94 -2.86 5.49
N GLU A 37 -11.20 -2.81 4.19
CA GLU A 37 -12.54 -2.68 3.57
C GLU A 37 -12.92 -3.88 2.70
N ALA A 38 -12.25 -5.01 2.86
CA ALA A 38 -12.47 -6.24 2.08
C ALA A 38 -12.36 -6.06 0.55
N ARG A 39 -11.47 -5.18 0.06
CA ARG A 39 -11.35 -4.84 -1.37
C ARG A 39 -10.00 -5.14 -1.98
N CYS A 40 -8.89 -5.01 -1.20
CA CYS A 40 -7.53 -5.03 -1.75
C CYS A 40 -6.88 -6.42 -1.77
N ARG A 41 -7.49 -7.45 -1.18
CA ARG A 41 -6.97 -8.83 -1.07
C ARG A 41 -5.68 -9.00 -0.23
N SER A 42 -5.00 -7.93 0.21
CA SER A 42 -3.74 -8.02 0.98
C SER A 42 -3.87 -8.85 2.27
N CYS A 43 -5.08 -8.91 2.85
CA CYS A 43 -5.36 -9.69 4.05
C CYS A 43 -5.97 -11.08 3.75
N ARG A 44 -5.79 -11.61 2.52
CA ARG A 44 -6.25 -12.94 2.13
C ARG A 44 -5.47 -14.02 2.88
N VAL A 45 -6.19 -14.90 3.58
CA VAL A 45 -5.62 -16.02 4.33
C VAL A 45 -6.49 -17.27 4.13
N LYS A 46 -5.90 -18.45 4.27
CA LYS A 46 -6.65 -19.71 4.22
C LYS A 46 -7.01 -20.16 5.65
N VAL A 47 -8.24 -20.53 5.85
CA VAL A 47 -8.70 -21.21 7.07
C VAL A 47 -8.45 -22.70 6.92
N LEU A 48 -7.59 -23.26 7.78
CA LEU A 48 -7.30 -24.69 7.80
C LEU A 48 -8.31 -25.45 8.67
N GLU A 49 -8.66 -24.87 9.83
CA GLU A 49 -9.61 -25.46 10.78
C GLU A 49 -10.47 -24.36 11.41
N GLY A 50 -11.66 -24.72 11.83
CA GLY A 50 -12.59 -23.83 12.52
C GLY A 50 -13.65 -23.23 11.59
N LYS A 51 -14.48 -22.36 12.18
CA LYS A 51 -15.59 -21.69 11.49
C LYS A 51 -15.46 -20.18 11.62
N VAL A 52 -15.69 -19.49 10.51
CA VAL A 52 -15.70 -18.02 10.44
C VAL A 52 -16.98 -17.54 9.74
N GLN A 53 -17.35 -16.28 9.99
CA GLN A 53 -18.49 -15.61 9.35
C GLN A 53 -18.07 -14.27 8.79
N ASN A 54 -18.50 -13.94 7.57
CA ASN A 54 -18.26 -12.63 6.97
C ASN A 54 -19.03 -11.53 7.71
N LEU A 55 -18.38 -10.37 7.90
CA LEU A 55 -18.99 -9.15 8.43
C LEU A 55 -19.85 -8.45 7.37
N GLN A 56 -19.42 -8.51 6.11
CA GLN A 56 -20.13 -7.94 4.97
C GLN A 56 -19.94 -8.83 3.73
N ASP A 57 -20.79 -8.61 2.73
CA ASP A 57 -20.66 -9.31 1.44
C ASP A 57 -19.32 -8.99 0.79
N GLU A 58 -18.59 -10.04 0.40
CA GLU A 58 -17.26 -9.97 -0.17
C GLU A 58 -17.30 -10.43 -1.63
N LYS A 59 -16.72 -9.63 -2.56
CA LYS A 59 -16.83 -9.82 -4.02
C LYS A 59 -15.48 -9.98 -4.72
N VAL A 60 -14.36 -9.95 -3.96
CA VAL A 60 -13.02 -9.94 -4.54
C VAL A 60 -12.35 -11.33 -4.53
N LEU A 61 -12.85 -12.29 -3.74
CA LEU A 61 -12.41 -13.67 -3.80
C LEU A 61 -13.21 -14.45 -4.85
N THR A 62 -12.52 -15.30 -5.62
CA THR A 62 -13.18 -16.16 -6.60
C THR A 62 -13.97 -17.29 -5.92
N ALA A 63 -14.86 -17.95 -6.67
CA ALA A 63 -15.60 -19.08 -6.15
C ALA A 63 -14.68 -20.25 -5.75
N GLU A 64 -13.62 -20.46 -6.52
CA GLU A 64 -12.58 -21.47 -6.26
C GLU A 64 -11.85 -21.17 -4.97
N GLU A 65 -11.38 -19.93 -4.77
CA GLU A 65 -10.71 -19.52 -3.53
C GLU A 65 -11.61 -19.73 -2.30
N LYS A 66 -12.87 -19.35 -2.41
CA LYS A 66 -13.84 -19.59 -1.31
C LYS A 66 -14.03 -21.09 -1.02
N ALA A 67 -14.11 -21.91 -2.06
CA ALA A 67 -14.22 -23.37 -1.92
C ALA A 67 -12.96 -23.99 -1.29
N GLU A 68 -11.79 -23.41 -1.53
CA GLU A 68 -10.51 -23.81 -0.93
C GLU A 68 -10.32 -23.31 0.50
N GLY A 69 -11.25 -22.51 1.03
CA GLY A 69 -11.23 -21.99 2.40
C GLY A 69 -10.49 -20.66 2.56
N TYR A 70 -10.22 -19.91 1.46
CA TYR A 70 -9.68 -18.56 1.57
C TYR A 70 -10.74 -17.58 2.05
N VAL A 71 -10.28 -16.65 2.92
CA VAL A 71 -11.08 -15.56 3.47
C VAL A 71 -10.26 -14.28 3.51
N LEU A 72 -10.92 -13.14 3.71
CA LEU A 72 -10.26 -11.88 4.02
C LEU A 72 -10.28 -11.67 5.53
N SER A 73 -9.13 -11.73 6.19
CA SER A 73 -9.03 -11.64 7.66
C SER A 73 -9.58 -10.32 8.23
N CYS A 74 -9.63 -9.24 7.44
CA CYS A 74 -10.27 -7.99 7.81
C CYS A 74 -11.82 -8.06 7.80
N ASN A 75 -12.40 -9.05 7.13
CA ASN A 75 -13.84 -9.17 6.89
C ASN A 75 -14.51 -10.36 7.58
N VAL A 76 -13.77 -11.19 8.27
CA VAL A 76 -14.33 -12.37 8.96
C VAL A 76 -14.14 -12.30 10.46
N VAL A 77 -15.16 -12.79 11.19
CA VAL A 77 -15.14 -12.98 12.63
C VAL A 77 -15.19 -14.48 12.97
N PRO A 78 -14.60 -14.92 14.09
CA PRO A 78 -14.60 -16.34 14.46
C PRO A 78 -15.96 -16.80 14.99
N ARG A 79 -16.29 -18.08 14.73
CA ARG A 79 -17.43 -18.80 15.32
C ARG A 79 -17.00 -20.08 16.05
N SER A 80 -15.71 -20.37 16.05
CA SER A 80 -15.02 -21.38 16.84
C SER A 80 -13.56 -20.97 16.97
N ASP A 81 -12.73 -21.75 17.65
CA ASP A 81 -11.27 -21.65 17.48
C ASP A 81 -10.91 -21.87 16.01
N VAL A 82 -9.91 -21.15 15.51
CA VAL A 82 -9.52 -21.11 14.09
C VAL A 82 -8.03 -21.34 13.94
N VAL A 83 -7.66 -22.13 12.93
CA VAL A 83 -6.27 -22.28 12.47
C VAL A 83 -6.13 -21.62 11.11
N LEU A 84 -5.21 -20.67 10.98
CA LEU A 84 -4.93 -19.94 9.75
C LEU A 84 -3.61 -20.39 9.11
N ASP A 85 -3.62 -20.55 7.79
CA ASP A 85 -2.43 -20.84 6.97
C ASP A 85 -1.63 -19.54 6.69
N VAL A 86 -1.17 -18.89 7.74
CA VAL A 86 -0.39 -17.65 7.65
C VAL A 86 0.59 -17.54 8.83
N GLU A 87 1.71 -16.92 8.60
CA GLU A 87 2.67 -16.55 9.63
C GLU A 87 2.52 -15.08 10.01
N ALA A 88 2.67 -14.77 11.29
CA ALA A 88 2.81 -13.39 11.70
C ALA A 88 4.12 -12.80 11.17
N LEU A 89 4.07 -11.58 10.69
CA LEU A 89 5.28 -10.86 10.29
C LEU A 89 6.18 -10.64 11.51
N HIS A 90 7.49 -10.82 11.33
CA HIS A 90 8.50 -10.63 12.36
C HIS A 90 8.86 -9.14 12.54
N ILE A 91 7.83 -8.28 12.60
CA ILE A 91 7.98 -6.84 12.77
C ILE A 91 6.93 -6.33 13.75
N LYS A 92 7.31 -5.35 14.55
CA LYS A 92 6.39 -4.57 15.37
C LYS A 92 6.03 -3.30 14.62
N LEU A 93 4.76 -3.19 14.21
CA LEU A 93 4.27 -1.98 13.57
C LEU A 93 4.21 -0.81 14.56
N PRO A 94 4.49 0.42 14.10
CA PRO A 94 4.15 1.62 14.85
C PRO A 94 2.64 1.62 15.15
N LYS A 95 2.27 2.04 16.36
CA LYS A 95 0.86 2.08 16.76
C LYS A 95 0.12 3.17 15.99
N SER A 96 -0.99 2.82 15.40
CA SER A 96 -1.91 3.78 14.79
C SER A 96 -2.58 4.64 15.87
N GLN A 97 -2.72 5.92 15.58
CA GLN A 97 -3.38 6.88 16.46
C GLN A 97 -4.19 7.89 15.64
N VAL A 98 -5.27 8.39 16.23
CA VAL A 98 -6.01 9.52 15.66
C VAL A 98 -5.39 10.81 16.17
N THR A 99 -4.94 11.64 15.24
CA THR A 99 -4.19 12.87 15.55
C THR A 99 -4.78 14.04 14.79
N PRO A 100 -4.97 15.22 15.44
CA PRO A 100 -5.30 16.42 14.70
C PRO A 100 -4.13 16.82 13.80
N CYS A 101 -4.45 17.37 12.63
CA CYS A 101 -3.46 17.94 11.74
C CYS A 101 -4.02 19.19 11.06
N LYS A 102 -3.13 20.01 10.53
CA LYS A 102 -3.53 21.14 9.68
C LYS A 102 -2.81 21.11 8.35
N ILE A 103 -3.45 21.64 7.33
CA ILE A 103 -2.82 21.84 6.04
C ILE A 103 -1.78 22.96 6.16
N SER A 104 -0.50 22.65 5.91
CA SER A 104 0.57 23.65 5.86
C SER A 104 0.85 24.12 4.44
N VAL A 105 0.68 23.25 3.44
CA VAL A 105 0.91 23.57 2.02
C VAL A 105 -0.12 22.87 1.15
N VAL A 106 -0.63 23.61 0.14
CA VAL A 106 -1.40 23.10 -0.99
C VAL A 106 -0.69 23.56 -2.26
N THR A 107 -0.12 22.65 -3.03
CA THR A 107 0.59 22.96 -4.28
C THR A 107 0.00 22.16 -5.43
N PRO A 108 -0.61 22.78 -6.43
CA PRO A 108 -0.95 22.12 -7.68
C PRO A 108 0.33 21.66 -8.38
N ILE A 109 0.40 20.36 -8.71
CA ILE A 109 1.49 19.78 -9.52
C ILE A 109 1.05 19.71 -10.98
N SER A 110 -0.19 19.27 -11.20
CA SER A 110 -0.86 19.27 -12.50
C SER A 110 -2.33 19.58 -12.32
N THR A 111 -3.09 19.60 -13.41
CA THR A 111 -4.56 19.85 -13.37
C THR A 111 -5.32 18.81 -12.52
N HIS A 112 -4.72 17.65 -12.26
CA HIS A 112 -5.38 16.55 -11.56
C HIS A 112 -4.55 15.95 -10.41
N ILE A 113 -3.44 16.60 -10.01
CA ILE A 113 -2.59 16.17 -8.89
C ILE A 113 -2.21 17.34 -8.01
N LEU A 114 -2.43 17.21 -6.70
CA LEU A 114 -1.99 18.13 -5.66
C LEU A 114 -0.90 17.49 -4.80
N LYS A 115 0.08 18.27 -4.41
CA LYS A 115 0.94 18.01 -3.25
C LYS A 115 0.34 18.69 -2.05
N ILE A 116 0.03 17.92 -1.03
CA ILE A 116 -0.47 18.41 0.25
C ILE A 116 0.57 18.13 1.32
N VAL A 117 0.88 19.14 2.14
CA VAL A 117 1.69 18.97 3.34
C VAL A 117 0.80 19.20 4.55
N LEU A 118 0.77 18.19 5.42
CA LEU A 118 0.03 18.24 6.69
C LEU A 118 1.02 18.40 7.82
N ARG A 119 0.76 19.34 8.72
CA ARG A 119 1.54 19.53 9.94
C ARG A 119 0.79 18.97 11.13
N LEU A 120 1.47 18.13 11.91
CA LEU A 120 0.99 17.58 13.17
C LEU A 120 1.44 18.46 14.35
N PRO A 121 0.77 18.35 15.52
CA PRO A 121 1.22 19.06 16.72
C PRO A 121 2.64 18.66 17.12
N PRO A 122 3.46 19.61 17.60
CA PRO A 122 4.90 19.37 17.88
C PRO A 122 5.20 18.27 18.91
N LYS A 123 4.24 17.94 19.77
CA LYS A 123 4.40 16.92 20.83
C LYS A 123 3.95 15.51 20.39
N VAL A 124 3.50 15.34 19.15
CA VAL A 124 3.05 14.07 18.64
C VAL A 124 4.26 13.26 18.16
N ASP A 125 4.53 12.14 18.81
CA ASP A 125 5.50 11.14 18.33
C ASP A 125 4.82 10.29 17.27
N PHE A 126 4.93 10.71 16.01
CA PHE A 126 4.36 10.00 14.86
C PHE A 126 5.45 9.19 14.16
N LYS A 127 5.46 7.89 14.40
CA LYS A 127 6.40 6.95 13.76
C LYS A 127 5.68 6.18 12.67
N PHE A 128 6.32 5.97 11.53
CA PHE A 128 5.80 5.16 10.43
C PHE A 128 6.94 4.43 9.70
N LEU A 129 6.59 3.44 8.92
CA LEU A 129 7.49 2.77 7.99
C LEU A 129 7.26 3.34 6.58
N ALA A 130 8.34 3.56 5.84
CA ALA A 130 8.25 4.03 4.45
C ALA A 130 7.38 3.09 3.61
N GLY A 131 6.36 3.65 2.97
CA GLY A 131 5.33 2.90 2.24
C GLY A 131 3.98 2.80 2.95
N GLN A 132 3.89 3.11 4.26
CA GLN A 132 2.61 3.17 4.96
C GLN A 132 1.77 4.39 4.54
N TYR A 133 0.49 4.37 4.90
CA TYR A 133 -0.48 5.41 4.59
C TYR A 133 -1.17 5.95 5.85
N VAL A 134 -1.93 7.02 5.68
CA VAL A 134 -2.83 7.59 6.69
C VAL A 134 -4.22 7.73 6.11
N ASP A 135 -5.24 7.57 6.95
CA ASP A 135 -6.61 7.95 6.65
C ASP A 135 -6.82 9.41 7.04
N ILE A 136 -7.19 10.26 6.11
CA ILE A 136 -7.61 11.63 6.40
C ILE A 136 -9.10 11.64 6.72
N ILE A 137 -9.43 12.23 7.84
CA ILE A 137 -10.79 12.28 8.38
C ILE A 137 -11.30 13.71 8.32
N LYS A 138 -12.39 13.91 7.57
CA LYS A 138 -13.15 15.16 7.49
C LYS A 138 -14.62 14.85 7.76
N ASN A 139 -15.20 15.47 8.78
CA ASN A 139 -16.53 15.13 9.30
C ASN A 139 -16.58 13.65 9.72
N ASN A 140 -17.42 12.84 9.08
CA ASN A 140 -17.56 11.40 9.33
C ASN A 140 -16.97 10.54 8.21
N ASP A 141 -16.44 11.17 7.16
CA ASP A 141 -15.84 10.48 6.03
C ASP A 141 -14.33 10.38 6.19
N LYS A 142 -13.75 9.32 5.64
CA LYS A 142 -12.31 9.10 5.61
C LYS A 142 -11.82 8.59 4.27
N ARG A 143 -10.56 8.94 3.92
CA ARG A 143 -9.86 8.47 2.72
C ARG A 143 -8.39 8.27 3.02
N SER A 144 -7.88 7.18 2.47
CA SER A 144 -6.49 6.75 2.63
C SER A 144 -5.59 7.47 1.63
N TYR A 145 -4.41 7.91 2.13
CA TYR A 145 -3.37 8.52 1.31
C TYR A 145 -2.01 8.04 1.79
N SER A 146 -1.21 7.53 0.87
CA SER A 146 0.13 7.04 1.17
C SER A 146 1.07 8.20 1.49
N ILE A 147 1.93 8.00 2.50
CA ILE A 147 2.97 8.95 2.88
C ILE A 147 4.07 8.88 1.82
N SER A 148 4.47 10.03 1.29
CA SER A 148 5.38 10.12 0.12
C SER A 148 6.84 10.37 0.46
N HIS A 149 7.25 10.15 1.72
CA HIS A 149 8.64 10.29 2.19
C HIS A 149 8.98 9.25 3.26
N SER A 150 10.25 8.99 3.48
CA SER A 150 10.72 7.97 4.41
C SER A 150 10.87 8.45 5.86
N LYS A 151 11.06 9.77 6.06
CA LYS A 151 11.35 10.37 7.37
C LYS A 151 10.29 11.35 7.79
N TYR A 152 9.97 11.33 9.09
CA TYR A 152 9.12 12.33 9.72
C TYR A 152 9.98 13.49 10.21
N GLU A 153 9.98 14.57 9.45
CA GLU A 153 10.76 15.77 9.75
C GLU A 153 9.83 16.98 9.88
N ASN A 154 10.20 17.93 10.72
CA ASN A 154 9.45 19.19 10.94
C ASN A 154 7.98 19.00 11.35
N ASN A 155 7.61 17.83 11.84
CA ASN A 155 6.23 17.42 12.14
C ASN A 155 5.32 17.46 10.89
N GLU A 156 5.86 17.17 9.73
CA GLU A 156 5.14 17.26 8.47
C GLU A 156 5.00 15.91 7.76
N LEU A 157 3.85 15.69 7.13
CA LEU A 157 3.58 14.57 6.24
C LEU A 157 3.22 15.11 4.86
N THR A 158 3.86 14.59 3.83
CA THR A 158 3.57 14.95 2.44
C THR A 158 2.75 13.85 1.77
N LEU A 159 1.66 14.25 1.10
CA LEU A 159 0.76 13.38 0.37
C LEU A 159 0.64 13.85 -1.08
N PHE A 160 0.49 12.92 -2.03
CA PHE A 160 0.09 13.22 -3.41
C PHE A 160 -1.36 12.79 -3.62
N ILE A 161 -2.20 13.76 -3.98
CA ILE A 161 -3.65 13.57 -4.09
C ILE A 161 -4.06 13.70 -5.55
N ARG A 162 -4.70 12.65 -6.07
CA ARG A 162 -5.27 12.66 -7.42
C ARG A 162 -6.73 13.07 -7.38
N ASN A 163 -7.13 13.86 -8.36
CA ASN A 163 -8.53 14.20 -8.60
C ASN A 163 -9.27 13.00 -9.23
N TYR A 164 -10.36 12.60 -8.60
CA TYR A 164 -11.32 11.64 -9.14
C TYR A 164 -12.66 12.35 -9.31
N GLU A 165 -13.17 12.38 -10.53
CA GLU A 165 -14.44 13.02 -10.86
C GLU A 165 -15.57 12.46 -10.00
N GLY A 166 -16.39 13.36 -9.41
CA GLY A 166 -17.46 12.98 -8.49
C GLY A 166 -17.02 12.51 -7.10
N GLY A 167 -15.73 12.45 -6.81
CA GLY A 167 -15.21 12.04 -5.52
C GLY A 167 -15.38 13.13 -4.46
N LEU A 168 -16.00 12.80 -3.31
CA LEU A 168 -16.23 13.73 -2.20
C LEU A 168 -14.94 14.40 -1.70
N PHE A 169 -13.90 13.60 -1.44
CA PHE A 169 -12.60 14.13 -1.02
C PHE A 169 -11.85 14.85 -2.15
N SER A 170 -12.03 14.42 -3.41
CA SER A 170 -11.48 15.15 -4.55
C SER A 170 -12.06 16.57 -4.63
N ASN A 171 -13.39 16.69 -4.48
CA ASN A 171 -14.04 18.02 -4.44
C ASN A 171 -13.44 18.89 -3.32
N TYR A 172 -13.32 18.35 -2.12
CA TYR A 172 -12.71 19.09 -1.01
C TYR A 172 -11.29 19.56 -1.35
N TRP A 173 -10.41 18.62 -1.75
CA TRP A 173 -9.01 18.95 -1.98
C TRP A 173 -8.78 19.96 -3.10
N PHE A 174 -9.54 19.86 -4.20
CA PHE A 174 -9.32 20.68 -5.38
C PHE A 174 -10.10 21.99 -5.40
N ASN A 175 -11.20 22.11 -4.64
CA ASN A 175 -12.08 23.26 -4.69
C ASN A 175 -12.22 24.01 -3.35
N GLU A 176 -11.99 23.36 -2.21
CA GLU A 176 -12.31 23.92 -0.89
C GLU A 176 -11.07 24.05 0.01
N ALA A 177 -10.15 23.08 -0.03
CA ALA A 177 -9.03 22.97 0.90
C ALA A 177 -8.12 24.22 0.89
N LYS A 178 -7.81 24.72 2.08
CA LYS A 178 -6.98 25.91 2.28
C LYS A 178 -5.88 25.64 3.30
N VAL A 179 -4.79 26.37 3.19
CA VAL A 179 -3.76 26.44 4.22
C VAL A 179 -4.38 26.83 5.55
N ASN A 180 -4.02 26.15 6.62
CA ASN A 180 -4.54 26.20 7.98
C ASN A 180 -5.91 25.51 8.21
N ASP A 181 -6.51 24.86 7.22
CA ASP A 181 -7.66 23.98 7.49
C ASP A 181 -7.27 22.89 8.48
N LEU A 182 -8.16 22.66 9.45
CA LEU A 182 -8.00 21.66 10.47
C LEU A 182 -8.68 20.35 10.07
N LEU A 183 -7.93 19.26 10.13
CA LEU A 183 -8.38 17.92 9.82
C LEU A 183 -7.96 16.97 10.96
N ARG A 184 -8.37 15.74 10.88
CA ARG A 184 -7.80 14.64 11.66
C ARG A 184 -7.21 13.60 10.72
N LEU A 185 -6.20 12.90 11.15
CA LEU A 185 -5.70 11.71 10.49
C LEU A 185 -5.67 10.53 11.45
N GLU A 186 -5.88 9.35 10.92
CA GLU A 186 -5.63 8.07 11.60
C GLU A 186 -4.45 7.39 10.92
N GLY A 187 -3.45 7.00 11.68
CA GLY A 187 -2.27 6.32 11.14
C GLY A 187 -1.13 6.19 12.12
N PRO A 188 -0.03 5.56 11.68
CA PRO A 188 0.17 4.94 10.36
C PRO A 188 -0.63 3.66 10.18
N LEU A 189 -0.91 3.30 8.93
CA LEU A 189 -1.68 2.12 8.54
C LEU A 189 -0.98 1.37 7.40
N GLY A 190 -1.29 0.08 7.25
CA GLY A 190 -0.80 -0.77 6.18
C GLY A 190 0.51 -1.50 6.47
N THR A 191 0.74 -2.55 5.69
CA THR A 191 1.93 -3.40 5.76
C THR A 191 2.78 -3.33 4.49
N PHE A 192 2.54 -2.35 3.64
CA PHE A 192 3.34 -2.10 2.45
C PHE A 192 4.60 -1.32 2.82
N PHE A 193 5.72 -2.03 3.02
CA PHE A 193 7.05 -1.47 3.32
C PHE A 193 8.14 -2.45 2.85
N TYR A 194 9.36 -1.96 2.71
CA TYR A 194 10.50 -2.77 2.28
C TYR A 194 10.80 -3.90 3.25
N ARG A 195 10.96 -5.13 2.72
CA ARG A 195 11.35 -6.35 3.45
C ARG A 195 12.79 -6.70 3.09
N TYR A 196 13.72 -6.44 3.98
CA TYR A 196 15.10 -6.88 3.75
C TYR A 196 15.15 -8.40 3.57
N ASN A 197 15.77 -8.81 2.46
CA ASN A 197 16.04 -10.20 2.15
C ASN A 197 17.44 -10.29 1.55
N GLU A 198 18.35 -10.99 2.21
CA GLU A 198 19.73 -11.12 1.78
C GLU A 198 19.84 -11.83 0.42
N ALA A 199 18.99 -12.83 0.17
CA ALA A 199 18.97 -13.60 -1.07
C ALA A 199 18.38 -12.83 -2.26
N CYS A 200 17.74 -11.66 -2.02
CA CYS A 200 17.18 -10.83 -3.07
C CYS A 200 18.30 -10.15 -3.86
N THR A 201 18.27 -10.27 -5.20
CA THR A 201 19.23 -9.62 -6.11
C THR A 201 18.63 -8.44 -6.86
N ASP A 202 17.31 -8.43 -7.04
CA ASP A 202 16.59 -7.42 -7.82
C ASP A 202 15.39 -6.89 -7.03
N ILE A 203 15.40 -5.60 -6.72
CA ILE A 203 14.28 -4.89 -6.11
C ILE A 203 13.54 -4.16 -7.22
N VAL A 204 12.31 -4.57 -7.49
CA VAL A 204 11.48 -4.02 -8.57
C VAL A 204 10.36 -3.19 -7.97
N LEU A 205 10.37 -1.89 -8.26
CA LEU A 205 9.43 -0.89 -7.80
C LEU A 205 8.48 -0.54 -8.95
N LEU A 206 7.21 -0.92 -8.85
CA LEU A 206 6.19 -0.67 -9.87
C LEU A 206 5.19 0.37 -9.37
N ALA A 207 5.04 1.47 -10.08
CA ALA A 207 4.08 2.51 -9.72
C ALA A 207 3.22 2.94 -10.90
N THR A 208 1.96 3.33 -10.64
CA THR A 208 1.13 4.07 -11.60
C THR A 208 0.49 5.28 -10.94
N GLY A 209 0.56 6.43 -11.62
CA GLY A 209 0.00 7.68 -11.12
C GLY A 209 0.52 8.04 -9.71
N THR A 210 -0.38 8.36 -8.78
CA THR A 210 -0.01 8.68 -7.38
C THR A 210 0.44 7.48 -6.56
N GLY A 211 0.40 6.26 -7.10
CA GLY A 211 1.05 5.08 -6.51
C GLY A 211 2.57 5.24 -6.38
N ILE A 212 3.15 6.25 -7.03
CA ILE A 212 4.54 6.64 -6.81
C ILE A 212 4.81 7.10 -5.36
N ALA A 213 3.81 7.56 -4.61
CA ALA A 213 4.01 8.11 -3.27
C ALA A 213 4.69 7.12 -2.30
N PRO A 214 4.12 5.92 -2.04
CA PRO A 214 4.76 4.95 -1.14
C PRO A 214 6.04 4.36 -1.76
N ILE A 215 6.12 4.24 -3.07
CA ILE A 215 7.32 3.78 -3.77
C ILE A 215 8.48 4.78 -3.62
N LYS A 216 8.22 6.08 -3.73
CA LYS A 216 9.18 7.13 -3.44
C LYS A 216 9.71 7.04 -2.01
N ALA A 217 8.81 6.86 -1.04
CA ALA A 217 9.20 6.69 0.36
C ALA A 217 10.12 5.48 0.56
N ILE A 218 9.78 4.33 -0.04
CA ILE A 218 10.62 3.12 -0.01
C ILE A 218 11.99 3.39 -0.67
N LEU A 219 12.03 4.05 -1.82
CA LEU A 219 13.29 4.38 -2.51
C LEU A 219 14.18 5.28 -1.64
N GLU A 220 13.63 6.30 -0.99
CA GLU A 220 14.36 7.16 -0.05
C GLU A 220 14.91 6.35 1.13
N GLN A 221 14.12 5.43 1.71
CA GLN A 221 14.59 4.53 2.77
C GLN A 221 15.76 3.66 2.29
N LEU A 222 15.72 3.15 1.07
CA LEU A 222 16.80 2.36 0.48
C LEU A 222 18.07 3.19 0.31
N GLN A 223 17.95 4.45 -0.13
CA GLN A 223 19.08 5.38 -0.25
C GLN A 223 19.73 5.68 1.11
N ASP A 224 18.93 5.81 2.16
CA ASP A 224 19.42 6.03 3.53
C ASP A 224 20.12 4.79 4.13
N ASN A 225 19.93 3.61 3.55
CA ASN A 225 20.47 2.33 4.03
C ASN A 225 21.25 1.56 2.95
N PRO A 226 22.28 2.16 2.32
CA PRO A 226 23.00 1.57 1.20
C PRO A 226 23.68 0.24 1.52
N GLN A 227 23.98 -0.02 2.80
CA GLN A 227 24.53 -1.30 3.27
C GLN A 227 23.59 -2.48 3.04
N GLN A 228 22.29 -2.27 2.96
CA GLN A 228 21.29 -3.31 2.66
C GLN A 228 21.20 -3.63 1.16
N LEU A 229 21.89 -2.86 0.31
CA LEU A 229 21.81 -2.90 -1.15
C LEU A 229 23.03 -3.52 -1.82
N THR A 230 23.96 -4.04 -1.04
CA THR A 230 25.14 -4.73 -1.58
C THR A 230 24.71 -5.85 -2.54
N ASN A 231 25.22 -5.79 -3.78
CA ASN A 231 24.90 -6.74 -4.86
C ASN A 231 23.41 -6.75 -5.29
N LYS A 232 22.63 -5.72 -4.98
CA LYS A 232 21.23 -5.60 -5.40
C LYS A 232 21.09 -4.55 -6.51
N LYS A 233 20.24 -4.85 -7.47
CA LYS A 233 19.79 -3.90 -8.50
C LYS A 233 18.41 -3.35 -8.10
N ILE A 234 18.18 -2.08 -8.37
CA ILE A 234 16.90 -1.42 -8.12
C ILE A 234 16.33 -0.94 -9.45
N TRP A 235 15.13 -1.39 -9.74
CA TRP A 235 14.39 -1.07 -10.95
C TRP A 235 13.14 -0.29 -10.57
N LEU A 236 13.04 0.97 -10.96
CA LEU A 236 11.82 1.76 -10.80
C LEU A 236 11.13 1.92 -12.14
N LEU A 237 9.96 1.29 -12.31
CA LEU A 237 9.09 1.51 -13.46
C LEU A 237 7.89 2.34 -13.01
N TRP A 238 7.73 3.52 -13.57
CA TRP A 238 6.60 4.38 -13.25
C TRP A 238 5.78 4.68 -14.50
N GLY A 239 4.51 4.24 -14.46
CA GLY A 239 3.57 4.33 -15.55
C GLY A 239 2.63 5.53 -15.44
N GLY A 240 2.41 6.20 -16.57
CA GLY A 240 1.42 7.25 -16.76
C GLY A 240 0.67 7.09 -18.08
N ARG A 241 -0.36 7.90 -18.26
CA ARG A 241 -1.02 8.05 -19.57
C ARG A 241 -0.26 9.04 -20.44
N LYS A 242 0.10 10.18 -19.87
CA LYS A 242 0.80 11.29 -20.51
C LYS A 242 1.98 11.73 -19.66
N LYS A 243 2.86 12.53 -20.23
CA LYS A 243 4.07 13.07 -19.56
C LYS A 243 3.76 13.80 -18.26
N GLU A 244 2.62 14.50 -18.17
CA GLU A 244 2.18 15.21 -16.96
C GLU A 244 1.82 14.28 -15.78
N ASP A 245 1.58 12.98 -16.03
CA ASP A 245 1.38 11.98 -14.98
C ASP A 245 2.68 11.60 -14.28
N LEU A 246 3.85 11.86 -14.92
CA LEU A 246 5.18 11.65 -14.37
C LEU A 246 5.68 12.93 -13.69
N PHE A 247 5.05 13.31 -12.60
CA PHE A 247 5.21 14.61 -11.95
C PHE A 247 6.39 14.71 -10.97
N TRP A 248 7.15 13.66 -10.81
CA TRP A 248 8.33 13.60 -9.95
C TRP A 248 9.48 12.92 -10.73
N GLU A 249 10.68 13.50 -10.64
CA GLU A 249 11.88 12.89 -11.21
C GLU A 249 12.71 12.26 -10.09
N PRO A 250 12.96 10.93 -10.15
CA PRO A 250 13.76 10.27 -9.16
C PRO A 250 15.21 10.75 -9.20
N THR A 251 15.67 11.39 -8.12
CA THR A 251 17.07 11.65 -7.86
C THR A 251 17.59 10.55 -6.95
N CYS A 252 18.37 9.61 -7.49
CA CYS A 252 18.87 8.47 -6.74
C CYS A 252 20.33 8.21 -7.11
N ASP A 253 21.22 8.39 -6.14
CA ASP A 253 22.67 8.22 -6.31
C ASP A 253 23.16 6.78 -6.08
N LEU A 254 22.22 5.81 -6.07
CA LEU A 254 22.59 4.40 -5.91
C LEU A 254 23.17 3.83 -7.22
N PRO A 255 24.35 3.18 -7.19
CA PRO A 255 25.09 2.76 -8.40
C PRO A 255 24.32 1.77 -9.29
N SER A 256 23.39 1.05 -8.73
CA SER A 256 22.60 0.01 -9.42
C SER A 256 21.13 0.38 -9.58
N PHE A 257 20.81 1.68 -9.57
CA PHE A 257 19.46 2.19 -9.78
C PHE A 257 19.17 2.43 -11.26
N SER A 258 18.02 1.95 -11.73
CA SER A 258 17.49 2.21 -13.06
C SER A 258 16.07 2.75 -12.97
N TYR A 259 15.84 3.92 -13.55
CA TYR A 259 14.52 4.53 -13.68
C TYR A 259 14.00 4.36 -15.11
N ILE A 260 12.80 3.81 -15.25
CA ILE A 260 12.16 3.51 -16.52
C ILE A 260 10.74 4.12 -16.53
N PRO A 261 10.60 5.36 -17.05
CA PRO A 261 9.31 5.99 -17.23
C PRO A 261 8.57 5.34 -18.41
N VAL A 262 7.29 4.98 -18.23
CA VAL A 262 6.48 4.29 -19.24
C VAL A 262 5.18 5.05 -19.47
N LEU A 263 4.87 5.37 -20.73
CA LEU A 263 3.65 6.07 -21.08
C LEU A 263 2.76 5.24 -22.03
N THR A 264 1.44 5.35 -21.84
CA THR A 264 0.47 4.60 -22.64
C THR A 264 -0.20 5.42 -23.75
N ARG A 265 -0.26 6.76 -23.64
CA ARG A 265 -1.05 7.63 -24.53
C ARG A 265 -0.31 8.88 -25.01
N GLU A 266 1.01 8.90 -24.95
CA GLU A 266 1.83 10.02 -25.39
C GLU A 266 2.46 9.67 -26.75
N GLU A 267 2.00 10.32 -27.83
CA GLU A 267 2.43 9.97 -29.19
C GLU A 267 3.89 10.32 -29.48
N GLU A 268 4.38 11.42 -28.93
CA GLU A 268 5.75 11.91 -29.13
C GLU A 268 6.76 11.38 -28.11
N TRP A 269 6.34 10.41 -27.27
CA TRP A 269 7.20 9.84 -26.24
C TRP A 269 8.33 9.00 -26.83
N GLN A 270 9.57 9.34 -26.51
CA GLN A 270 10.79 8.64 -26.98
C GLN A 270 11.24 7.50 -26.03
N GLY A 271 10.63 7.37 -24.83
CA GLY A 271 10.89 6.31 -23.88
C GLY A 271 10.00 5.09 -24.08
N GLU A 272 9.94 4.23 -23.07
CA GLU A 272 9.16 2.99 -23.09
C GLU A 272 7.64 3.26 -23.21
N ARG A 273 6.98 2.49 -24.06
CA ARG A 273 5.52 2.58 -24.31
C ARG A 273 4.82 1.29 -23.93
N GLY A 274 3.65 1.40 -23.33
CA GLY A 274 2.82 0.27 -22.95
C GLY A 274 2.60 0.18 -21.45
N TYR A 275 2.46 -1.03 -20.96
CA TYR A 275 2.21 -1.28 -19.54
C TYR A 275 3.50 -1.64 -18.81
N ILE A 276 3.69 -1.06 -17.61
CA ILE A 276 4.94 -1.21 -16.82
C ILE A 276 5.31 -2.67 -16.55
N GLN A 277 4.31 -3.53 -16.29
CA GLN A 277 4.53 -4.95 -16.04
C GLN A 277 5.04 -5.71 -17.28
N GLU A 278 4.62 -5.31 -18.48
CA GLU A 278 5.11 -5.89 -19.73
C GLU A 278 6.53 -5.42 -20.05
N ILE A 279 6.83 -4.16 -19.75
CA ILE A 279 8.20 -3.63 -19.88
C ILE A 279 9.12 -4.33 -18.90
N ALA A 280 8.68 -4.55 -17.65
CA ALA A 280 9.47 -5.24 -16.63
C ALA A 280 9.95 -6.62 -17.09
N THR A 281 9.11 -7.39 -17.81
CA THR A 281 9.50 -8.73 -18.30
C THR A 281 10.61 -8.71 -19.35
N LYS A 282 10.87 -7.57 -19.97
CA LYS A 282 11.94 -7.40 -20.98
C LYS A 282 13.28 -7.00 -20.38
N LEU A 283 13.30 -6.66 -19.10
CA LEU A 283 14.51 -6.25 -18.40
C LEU A 283 15.31 -7.47 -17.91
N PRO A 284 16.63 -7.32 -17.73
CA PRO A 284 17.48 -8.42 -17.27
C PRO A 284 17.35 -8.63 -15.74
N ILE A 285 16.14 -8.93 -15.30
CA ILE A 285 15.77 -9.17 -13.89
C ILE A 285 15.77 -10.67 -13.62
N ASN A 286 16.40 -11.08 -12.52
CA ASN A 286 16.30 -12.45 -12.04
C ASN A 286 15.05 -12.64 -11.20
N TRP A 287 13.95 -13.04 -11.81
CA TRP A 287 12.64 -13.19 -11.14
C TRP A 287 12.64 -14.20 -10.00
N ASN A 288 13.49 -15.22 -10.04
CA ASN A 288 13.57 -16.22 -8.96
C ASN A 288 14.08 -15.65 -7.62
N THR A 289 14.84 -14.56 -7.71
CA THR A 289 15.43 -13.86 -6.53
C THR A 289 14.95 -12.44 -6.39
N ALA A 290 14.02 -11.98 -7.24
CA ALA A 290 13.48 -10.64 -7.17
C ALA A 290 12.46 -10.47 -6.04
N GLN A 291 12.34 -9.23 -5.55
CA GLN A 291 11.22 -8.75 -4.75
C GLN A 291 10.54 -7.62 -5.50
N VAL A 292 9.23 -7.66 -5.58
CA VAL A 292 8.41 -6.67 -6.29
C VAL A 292 7.54 -5.89 -5.30
N TYR A 293 7.59 -4.57 -5.41
CA TYR A 293 6.74 -3.64 -4.67
C TYR A 293 5.89 -2.85 -5.65
N ALA A 294 4.60 -3.17 -5.70
CA ALA A 294 3.68 -2.60 -6.69
C ALA A 294 2.61 -1.72 -6.02
N CYS A 295 2.48 -0.47 -6.48
CA CYS A 295 1.43 0.42 -6.00
C CYS A 295 0.72 1.15 -7.14
N GLY A 296 -0.61 1.18 -7.11
CA GLY A 296 -1.43 1.83 -8.10
C GLY A 296 -2.79 1.20 -8.32
N SER A 297 -3.25 1.15 -9.57
CA SER A 297 -4.57 0.61 -9.89
C SER A 297 -4.63 -0.90 -9.70
N GLU A 298 -5.81 -1.38 -9.29
CA GLU A 298 -6.07 -2.82 -9.10
C GLU A 298 -5.74 -3.65 -10.34
N GLN A 299 -6.16 -3.18 -11.51
CA GLN A 299 -5.89 -3.86 -12.80
C GLN A 299 -4.39 -4.02 -13.05
N MET A 300 -3.59 -2.97 -12.82
CA MET A 300 -2.14 -3.03 -13.00
C MET A 300 -1.51 -4.05 -12.06
N ILE A 301 -1.90 -4.03 -10.78
CA ILE A 301 -1.33 -4.90 -9.74
C ILE A 301 -1.67 -6.37 -10.02
N GLN A 302 -2.94 -6.69 -10.35
CA GLN A 302 -3.35 -8.05 -10.68
C GLN A 302 -2.63 -8.59 -11.91
N ASN A 303 -2.55 -7.78 -12.97
CA ASN A 303 -1.84 -8.16 -14.18
C ASN A 303 -0.33 -8.33 -13.94
N ALA A 304 0.28 -7.44 -13.15
CA ALA A 304 1.69 -7.56 -12.80
C ALA A 304 1.96 -8.84 -12.00
N GLN A 305 1.18 -9.12 -10.97
CA GLN A 305 1.32 -10.33 -10.16
C GLN A 305 1.24 -11.58 -11.02
N ALA A 306 0.17 -11.73 -11.82
CA ALA A 306 -0.02 -12.90 -12.67
C ALA A 306 1.13 -13.08 -13.68
N LEU A 307 1.55 -11.99 -14.34
CA LEU A 307 2.59 -12.02 -15.36
C LEU A 307 3.97 -12.34 -14.76
N LEU A 308 4.32 -11.71 -13.62
CA LEU A 308 5.65 -11.88 -13.03
C LEU A 308 5.82 -13.23 -12.34
N ILE A 309 4.74 -13.80 -11.78
CA ILE A 309 4.75 -15.19 -11.28
C ILE A 309 5.03 -16.18 -12.43
N GLN A 310 4.47 -15.96 -13.62
CA GLN A 310 4.78 -16.77 -14.81
C GLN A 310 6.25 -16.64 -15.26
N GLN A 311 6.92 -15.53 -14.92
CA GLN A 311 8.36 -15.34 -15.16
C GLN A 311 9.25 -15.97 -14.09
N GLY A 312 8.67 -16.57 -13.04
CA GLY A 312 9.41 -17.23 -11.96
C GLY A 312 9.46 -16.45 -10.63
N LEU A 313 8.76 -15.32 -10.52
CA LEU A 313 8.64 -14.62 -9.24
C LEU A 313 7.84 -15.47 -8.25
N LYS A 314 8.33 -15.60 -7.02
CA LYS A 314 7.59 -16.25 -5.94
C LYS A 314 6.45 -15.34 -5.48
N GLU A 315 5.24 -15.90 -5.25
CA GLU A 315 4.08 -15.14 -4.81
C GLU A 315 4.35 -14.35 -3.51
N GLU A 316 5.07 -14.95 -2.56
CA GLU A 316 5.47 -14.34 -1.29
C GLU A 316 6.44 -13.16 -1.42
N HIS A 317 7.03 -12.96 -2.60
CA HIS A 317 7.92 -11.84 -2.92
C HIS A 317 7.22 -10.71 -3.70
N PHE A 318 5.91 -10.79 -3.88
CA PHE A 318 5.11 -9.76 -4.51
C PHE A 318 4.30 -9.00 -3.45
N PHE A 319 4.72 -7.77 -3.16
CA PHE A 319 4.08 -6.88 -2.20
C PHE A 319 3.27 -5.82 -2.95
N ALA A 320 2.04 -5.58 -2.52
CA ALA A 320 1.16 -4.66 -3.23
C ALA A 320 0.36 -3.73 -2.30
N ASP A 321 0.18 -2.49 -2.75
CA ASP A 321 -0.77 -1.53 -2.18
C ASP A 321 -1.73 -1.05 -3.28
N ILE A 322 -2.97 -1.53 -3.22
CA ILE A 322 -3.98 -1.30 -4.25
C ILE A 322 -4.76 -0.02 -3.92
N PHE A 323 -4.74 0.94 -4.83
CA PHE A 323 -5.59 2.12 -4.74
C PHE A 323 -7.01 1.79 -5.21
N VAL A 324 -7.89 1.56 -4.25
CA VAL A 324 -9.30 1.29 -4.51
C VAL A 324 -10.05 2.61 -4.62
N ALA A 325 -10.72 2.84 -5.75
CA ALA A 325 -11.62 3.96 -5.89
C ALA A 325 -12.68 3.91 -4.77
N GLY A 326 -12.83 5.02 -4.03
CA GLY A 326 -13.80 5.10 -2.93
C GLY A 326 -15.19 4.84 -3.46
N GLY A 327 -15.80 3.71 -3.09
CA GLY A 327 -17.21 3.48 -3.34
C GLY A 327 -18.03 4.50 -2.55
N ASN A 328 -19.08 5.03 -3.16
CA ASN A 328 -20.11 5.73 -2.42
C ASN A 328 -20.60 4.76 -1.33
N SER A 329 -20.28 5.03 -0.09
CA SER A 329 -20.97 4.42 1.03
C SER A 329 -22.40 4.95 0.97
N ASN A 330 -23.26 4.26 0.22
CA ASN A 330 -24.70 4.42 0.42
C ASN A 330 -24.95 4.03 1.89
N LYS A 331 -25.01 5.02 2.76
CA LYS A 331 -25.65 4.90 4.05
C LYS A 331 -27.15 4.80 3.78
N ASN A 332 -27.69 3.59 3.80
CA ASN A 332 -29.07 3.38 4.18
C ASN A 332 -29.14 3.31 5.70
#